data_b34ee377b18e7924812ee62ebb612ea9
#
_entry.id   b34ee377b18e7924812ee62ebb612ea9
#
_cell.length_a   1.000
_cell.length_b   1.000
_cell.length_c   1.000
_cell.angle_alpha   90.00
_cell.angle_beta   90.00
_cell.angle_gamma   90.00
#
_symmetry.space_group_name_H-M   'P 1'
#
loop_
_entity.id
_entity.type
_entity.pdbx_description
1 polymer ?
#
loop_
_entity_poly.entity_id
_entity_poly.type
_entity_poly.pdbx_seq_one_letter_code
_entity_poly.pdbx_strand_id
1 'polypeptide(L)'
;TFPRGHAGSLHHRGAERRWVGSIVSTGYDARVNRRTNNLRHNFGQLSYAWAALAELSRFEPVSYRLVVDGEVREQTAMMIAVGNAGYFGGGMLGCPRADVTDGLLDLTIVNPVSRATLLRLLPSMFTGGFVRDPAVELLRAREVVLDGDGLFAMADGEELGTPPLRLRAVSDMLSLFTPAGAGTT
;
A
#
# COMPACT_ATOMS: atom_id res chain seq x y z
N THR A 1 17.68 -24.57 4.56
CA THR A 1 17.96 -23.12 4.74
C THR A 1 16.63 -22.42 4.57
N PHE A 2 16.16 -21.72 5.58
CA PHE A 2 14.91 -20.98 5.52
C PHE A 2 15.20 -19.59 4.94
N PRO A 3 14.48 -19.13 3.92
CA PRO A 3 14.59 -17.75 3.48
C PRO A 3 14.12 -16.84 4.63
N ARG A 4 14.92 -15.85 4.94
CA ARG A 4 14.58 -14.83 5.94
C ARG A 4 13.88 -13.71 5.22
N GLY A 5 12.64 -13.44 5.61
CA GLY A 5 11.87 -12.32 5.10
C GLY A 5 12.10 -11.06 5.92
N HIS A 6 11.87 -9.93 5.32
CA HIS A 6 11.87 -8.63 5.98
C HIS A 6 10.43 -8.28 6.40
N ALA A 7 10.29 -7.58 7.51
CA ALA A 7 9.02 -6.97 7.89
C ALA A 7 9.19 -5.45 7.90
N GLY A 8 8.20 -4.73 7.40
CA GLY A 8 8.15 -3.28 7.54
C GLY A 8 7.89 -2.91 9.00
N SER A 9 8.60 -1.92 9.55
CA SER A 9 8.27 -1.35 10.83
C SER A 9 7.69 0.05 10.67
N LEU A 10 6.60 0.29 11.38
CA LEU A 10 5.90 1.57 11.37
C LEU A 10 6.19 2.32 12.67
N HIS A 11 6.57 3.59 12.54
CA HIS A 11 6.67 4.51 13.68
C HIS A 11 5.68 5.65 13.49
N HIS A 12 4.82 5.83 14.47
CA HIS A 12 3.97 7.01 14.60
C HIS A 12 4.56 7.95 15.64
N ARG A 13 4.44 9.27 15.47
CA ARG A 13 4.89 10.25 16.46
C ARG A 13 4.11 10.07 17.76
N GLY A 14 4.75 9.51 18.80
CA GLY A 14 4.14 9.26 20.11
C GLY A 14 3.37 7.94 20.27
N ALA A 15 3.41 7.02 19.30
CA ALA A 15 2.74 5.75 19.33
C ALA A 15 3.70 4.55 19.33
N GLU A 16 3.16 3.40 19.70
CA GLU A 16 3.87 2.12 19.70
C GLU A 16 4.32 1.74 18.28
N ARG A 17 5.50 1.11 18.20
CA ARG A 17 5.99 0.48 16.99
C ARG A 17 5.05 -0.66 16.63
N ARG A 18 4.55 -0.66 15.38
CA ARG A 18 3.78 -1.76 14.81
C ARG A 18 4.53 -2.44 13.69
N TRP A 19 4.39 -3.75 13.61
CA TRP A 19 4.90 -4.55 12.50
C TRP A 19 3.83 -4.67 11.43
N VAL A 20 4.24 -4.49 10.18
CA VAL A 20 3.39 -4.63 9.00
C VAL A 20 4.03 -5.66 8.09
N GLY A 21 3.28 -6.69 7.73
CA GLY A 21 3.76 -7.80 6.91
C GLY A 21 3.64 -7.56 5.41
N SER A 22 2.64 -6.77 4.98
CA SER A 22 2.36 -6.61 3.56
C SER A 22 2.52 -5.16 3.07
N ILE A 23 1.43 -4.44 2.93
CA ILE A 23 1.38 -3.12 2.32
C ILE A 23 0.66 -2.14 3.25
N VAL A 24 1.22 -0.96 3.41
CA VAL A 24 0.55 0.21 3.98
C VAL A 24 -0.05 1.02 2.84
N SER A 25 -1.33 1.27 2.87
CA SER A 25 -2.02 2.08 1.87
C SER A 25 -2.66 3.32 2.47
N THR A 26 -2.68 4.40 1.70
CA THR A 26 -3.31 5.67 2.04
C THR A 26 -4.14 6.19 0.85
N GLY A 27 -5.00 7.17 1.10
CA GLY A 27 -5.81 7.77 0.06
C GLY A 27 -7.00 6.91 -0.35
N TYR A 28 -7.22 6.74 -1.65
CA TYR A 28 -8.40 6.06 -2.20
C TYR A 28 -8.54 4.62 -1.69
N ASP A 29 -7.47 3.83 -1.76
CA ASP A 29 -7.50 2.43 -1.33
C ASP A 29 -7.80 2.29 0.17
N ALA A 30 -7.19 3.13 1.01
CA ALA A 30 -7.47 3.13 2.44
C ALA A 30 -8.96 3.41 2.74
N ARG A 31 -9.59 4.34 2.00
CA ARG A 31 -11.02 4.62 2.13
C ARG A 31 -11.90 3.45 1.70
N VAL A 32 -11.52 2.78 0.60
CA VAL A 32 -12.22 1.57 0.13
C VAL A 32 -12.14 0.46 1.17
N ASN A 33 -10.95 0.19 1.70
CA ASN A 33 -10.73 -0.81 2.75
C ASN A 33 -11.54 -0.53 4.00
N ARG A 34 -11.49 0.70 4.51
CA ARG A 34 -12.27 1.13 5.67
C ARG A 34 -13.77 0.97 5.45
N ARG A 35 -14.26 1.33 4.24
CA ARG A 35 -15.67 1.14 3.90
C ARG A 35 -16.04 -0.34 3.86
N THR A 36 -15.20 -1.18 3.26
CA THR A 36 -15.42 -2.62 3.17
C THR A 36 -15.48 -3.26 4.56
N ASN A 37 -14.57 -2.90 5.46
CA ASN A 37 -14.54 -3.40 6.83
C ASN A 37 -15.80 -3.01 7.64
N ASN A 38 -16.43 -1.90 7.30
CA ASN A 38 -17.66 -1.43 7.96
C ASN A 38 -18.95 -2.03 7.37
N LEU A 39 -18.87 -2.89 6.34
CA LEU A 39 -20.05 -3.56 5.80
C LEU A 39 -20.52 -4.67 6.73
N ARG A 40 -21.85 -4.71 7.01
CA ARG A 40 -22.47 -5.75 7.85
C ARG A 40 -22.35 -7.16 7.27
N HIS A 41 -22.28 -7.27 5.94
CA HIS A 41 -22.13 -8.53 5.22
C HIS A 41 -20.97 -8.37 4.25
N ASN A 42 -19.92 -9.16 4.43
CA ASN A 42 -18.77 -9.15 3.57
C ASN A 42 -18.85 -10.32 2.59
N PHE A 43 -19.09 -10.01 1.32
CA PHE A 43 -19.10 -10.95 0.19
C PHE A 43 -17.74 -11.01 -0.53
N GLY A 44 -16.66 -10.75 0.18
CA GLY A 44 -15.31 -10.79 -0.38
C GLY A 44 -15.08 -9.76 -1.49
N GLN A 45 -14.64 -10.22 -2.66
CA GLN A 45 -14.30 -9.34 -3.79
C GLN A 45 -15.46 -8.45 -4.26
N LEU A 46 -16.71 -8.92 -4.15
CA LEU A 46 -17.88 -8.12 -4.53
C LEU A 46 -18.11 -6.94 -3.60
N SER A 47 -17.89 -7.13 -2.30
CA SER A 47 -17.96 -6.04 -1.32
C SER A 47 -16.91 -4.97 -1.58
N TYR A 48 -15.70 -5.41 -1.93
CA TYR A 48 -14.62 -4.48 -2.29
C TYR A 48 -14.93 -3.70 -3.57
N ALA A 49 -15.40 -4.36 -4.61
CA ALA A 49 -15.79 -3.71 -5.87
C ALA A 49 -16.90 -2.66 -5.65
N TRP A 50 -17.90 -3.00 -4.84
CA TRP A 50 -18.97 -2.06 -4.48
C TRP A 50 -18.43 -0.86 -3.67
N ALA A 51 -17.57 -1.10 -2.69
CA ALA A 51 -16.96 -0.05 -1.89
C ALA A 51 -16.07 0.86 -2.76
N ALA A 52 -15.32 0.30 -3.70
CA ALA A 52 -14.52 1.05 -4.65
C ALA A 52 -15.39 1.97 -5.52
N LEU A 53 -16.48 1.47 -6.10
CA LEU A 53 -17.40 2.28 -6.88
C LEU A 53 -18.07 3.38 -6.05
N ALA A 54 -18.46 3.07 -4.82
CA ALA A 54 -19.10 4.03 -3.94
C ALA A 54 -18.14 5.16 -3.49
N GLU A 55 -16.87 4.84 -3.23
CA GLU A 55 -15.86 5.85 -2.92
C GLU A 55 -15.46 6.68 -4.14
N LEU A 56 -15.46 6.10 -5.34
CA LEU A 56 -15.07 6.77 -6.58
C LEU A 56 -15.86 8.06 -6.84
N SER A 57 -17.13 8.08 -6.46
CA SER A 57 -18.01 9.24 -6.69
C SER A 57 -17.64 10.46 -5.83
N ARG A 58 -16.94 10.26 -4.72
CA ARG A 58 -16.64 11.28 -3.70
C ARG A 58 -15.15 11.52 -3.49
N PHE A 59 -14.32 10.69 -4.10
CA PHE A 59 -12.89 10.77 -3.86
C PHE A 59 -12.25 11.88 -4.69
N GLU A 60 -11.39 12.66 -4.02
CA GLU A 60 -10.53 13.69 -4.60
C GLU A 60 -9.07 13.35 -4.31
N PRO A 61 -8.13 13.73 -5.18
CA PRO A 61 -6.71 13.57 -4.92
C PRO A 61 -6.32 14.27 -3.61
N VAL A 62 -5.39 13.68 -2.88
CA VAL A 62 -4.92 14.18 -1.60
C VAL A 62 -3.51 14.72 -1.75
N SER A 63 -3.21 15.81 -1.04
CA SER A 63 -1.86 16.36 -0.95
C SER A 63 -1.08 15.65 0.14
N TYR A 64 0.10 15.18 -0.23
CA TYR A 64 1.05 14.49 0.64
C TYR A 64 2.34 15.28 0.75
N ARG A 65 2.91 15.29 1.95
CA ARG A 65 4.31 15.53 2.16
C ARG A 65 5.00 14.18 2.32
N LEU A 66 5.70 13.77 1.27
CA LEU A 66 6.38 12.49 1.18
C LEU A 66 7.88 12.69 1.40
N VAL A 67 8.48 11.90 2.29
CA VAL A 67 9.94 11.85 2.43
C VAL A 67 10.40 10.45 2.07
N VAL A 68 11.27 10.36 1.07
CA VAL A 68 11.82 9.09 0.55
C VAL A 68 13.33 9.12 0.75
N ASP A 69 13.86 8.27 1.62
CA ASP A 69 15.28 8.23 1.99
C ASP A 69 15.88 9.61 2.32
N GLY A 70 15.10 10.47 2.97
CA GLY A 70 15.51 11.81 3.35
C GLY A 70 15.16 12.91 2.35
N GLU A 71 14.79 12.58 1.12
CA GLU A 71 14.36 13.57 0.12
C GLU A 71 12.89 13.93 0.30
N VAL A 72 12.61 15.21 0.48
CA VAL A 72 11.24 15.74 0.67
C VAL A 72 10.60 16.04 -0.68
N ARG A 73 9.38 15.53 -0.87
CA ARG A 73 8.55 15.79 -2.06
C ARG A 73 7.14 16.19 -1.62
N GLU A 74 6.62 17.26 -2.22
CA GLU A 74 5.20 17.56 -2.17
C GLU A 74 4.53 16.82 -3.33
N GLN A 75 3.57 15.96 -3.01
CA GLN A 75 2.96 15.06 -3.97
C GLN A 75 1.45 15.11 -3.84
N THR A 76 0.75 15.36 -4.95
CA THR A 76 -0.70 15.12 -5.01
C THR A 76 -0.92 13.76 -5.64
N ALA A 77 -1.70 12.89 -4.98
CA ALA A 77 -1.94 11.55 -5.46
C ALA A 77 -3.37 11.06 -5.15
N MET A 78 -3.86 10.13 -5.95
CA MET A 78 -5.08 9.37 -5.65
C MET A 78 -4.83 8.38 -4.51
N MET A 79 -3.70 7.72 -4.54
CA MET A 79 -3.26 6.79 -3.49
C MET A 79 -1.74 6.68 -3.47
N ILE A 80 -1.22 6.36 -2.30
CA ILE A 80 0.16 5.90 -2.12
C ILE A 80 0.11 4.57 -1.36
N ALA A 81 0.71 3.54 -1.95
CA ALA A 81 0.94 2.26 -1.31
C ALA A 81 2.44 2.09 -1.07
N VAL A 82 2.80 1.64 0.13
CA VAL A 82 4.18 1.35 0.53
C VAL A 82 4.23 -0.10 1.00
N GLY A 83 4.87 -0.95 0.24
CA GLY A 83 4.87 -2.39 0.44
C GLY A 83 6.24 -2.97 0.74
N ASN A 84 6.25 -3.96 1.63
CA ASN A 84 7.34 -4.93 1.79
C ASN A 84 7.03 -6.22 1.02
N ALA A 85 5.75 -6.42 0.68
CA ALA A 85 5.26 -7.52 -0.16
C ALA A 85 4.44 -6.97 -1.32
N GLY A 86 4.28 -7.79 -2.37
CA GLY A 86 3.62 -7.34 -3.61
C GLY A 86 2.11 -7.24 -3.52
N TYR A 87 1.47 -8.06 -2.68
CA TYR A 87 0.02 -8.27 -2.70
C TYR A 87 -0.68 -7.78 -1.45
N PHE A 88 -1.90 -7.29 -1.61
CA PHE A 88 -2.82 -6.94 -0.54
C PHE A 88 -4.30 -7.13 -0.98
N GLY A 89 -5.25 -6.96 -0.06
CA GLY A 89 -6.67 -6.81 -0.36
C GLY A 89 -7.27 -7.82 -1.33
N GLY A 90 -7.21 -9.12 -1.02
CA GLY A 90 -7.86 -10.15 -1.85
C GLY A 90 -7.11 -10.51 -3.15
N GLY A 91 -5.80 -10.29 -3.19
CA GLY A 91 -4.93 -10.67 -4.31
C GLY A 91 -4.63 -9.55 -5.31
N MET A 92 -4.85 -8.30 -4.93
CA MET A 92 -4.40 -7.17 -5.73
C MET A 92 -2.89 -6.98 -5.59
N LEU A 93 -2.24 -6.72 -6.71
CA LEU A 93 -0.81 -6.48 -6.81
C LEU A 93 -0.55 -4.99 -6.60
N GLY A 94 -0.40 -4.57 -5.37
CA GLY A 94 -0.22 -3.15 -5.02
C GLY A 94 1.19 -2.63 -5.24
N CYS A 95 2.20 -3.44 -4.89
CA CYS A 95 3.62 -3.14 -5.06
C CYS A 95 4.30 -4.25 -5.87
N PRO A 96 4.17 -4.24 -7.21
CA PRO A 96 4.53 -5.38 -8.05
C PRO A 96 6.03 -5.70 -8.14
N ARG A 97 6.88 -4.82 -7.65
CA ARG A 97 8.34 -5.02 -7.60
C ARG A 97 8.85 -5.40 -6.22
N ALA A 98 7.96 -5.50 -5.22
CA ALA A 98 8.35 -5.75 -3.85
C ALA A 98 8.96 -7.15 -3.70
N ASP A 99 10.14 -7.18 -3.07
CA ASP A 99 10.87 -8.38 -2.71
C ASP A 99 11.09 -8.39 -1.20
N VAL A 100 10.46 -9.35 -0.52
CA VAL A 100 10.52 -9.47 0.94
C VAL A 100 11.92 -9.78 1.47
N THR A 101 12.92 -9.98 0.61
CA THR A 101 14.27 -10.38 0.99
C THR A 101 15.33 -9.29 0.77
N ASP A 102 15.01 -8.19 0.12
CA ASP A 102 15.99 -7.18 -0.33
C ASP A 102 16.22 -6.00 0.65
N GLY A 103 15.39 -5.90 1.70
CA GLY A 103 15.51 -4.85 2.71
C GLY A 103 15.07 -3.47 2.24
N LEU A 104 14.25 -3.42 1.21
CA LEU A 104 13.66 -2.20 0.68
C LEU A 104 12.14 -2.21 0.84
N LEU A 105 11.57 -1.03 0.76
CA LEU A 105 10.14 -0.80 0.59
C LEU A 105 9.90 -0.37 -0.86
N ASP A 106 8.88 -0.94 -1.46
CA ASP A 106 8.41 -0.53 -2.78
C ASP A 106 7.21 0.42 -2.64
N LEU A 107 7.27 1.53 -3.35
CA LEU A 107 6.21 2.53 -3.37
C LEU A 107 5.50 2.48 -4.71
N THR A 108 4.18 2.49 -4.64
CA THR A 108 3.31 2.73 -5.79
C THR A 108 2.52 4.01 -5.55
N ILE A 109 2.72 5.00 -6.39
CA ILE A 109 2.04 6.29 -6.35
C ILE A 109 1.12 6.35 -7.56
N VAL A 110 -0.18 6.52 -7.34
CA VAL A 110 -1.14 6.80 -8.41
C VAL A 110 -1.42 8.29 -8.41
N ASN A 111 -0.88 8.98 -9.40
CA ASN A 111 -1.06 10.41 -9.60
C ASN A 111 -2.53 10.77 -9.88
N PRO A 112 -2.92 12.05 -9.80
CA PRO A 112 -4.28 12.47 -10.09
C PRO A 112 -4.73 12.03 -11.48
N VAL A 113 -5.83 11.30 -11.52
CA VAL A 113 -6.46 10.81 -12.75
C VAL A 113 -7.96 11.04 -12.73
N SER A 114 -8.58 10.98 -13.90
CA SER A 114 -10.03 11.00 -13.98
C SER A 114 -10.65 9.78 -13.29
N ARG A 115 -11.89 9.90 -12.83
CA ARG A 115 -12.64 8.77 -12.24
C ARG A 115 -12.75 7.58 -13.20
N ALA A 116 -12.92 7.86 -14.51
CA ALA A 116 -12.97 6.82 -15.54
C ALA A 116 -11.63 6.09 -15.66
N THR A 117 -10.51 6.81 -15.59
CA THR A 117 -9.16 6.20 -15.58
C THR A 117 -8.95 5.36 -14.32
N LEU A 118 -9.30 5.87 -13.14
CA LEU A 118 -9.17 5.13 -11.89
C LEU A 118 -9.99 3.84 -11.92
N LEU A 119 -11.23 3.90 -12.41
CA LEU A 119 -12.09 2.71 -12.56
C LEU A 119 -11.47 1.67 -13.51
N ARG A 120 -10.80 2.12 -14.58
CA ARG A 120 -10.08 1.23 -15.51
C ARG A 120 -8.83 0.61 -14.86
N LEU A 121 -8.14 1.34 -14.00
CA LEU A 121 -6.94 0.85 -13.33
C LEU A 121 -7.23 -0.24 -12.29
N LEU A 122 -8.35 -0.15 -11.56
CA LEU A 122 -8.68 -1.09 -10.49
C LEU A 122 -8.64 -2.58 -10.92
N PRO A 123 -9.29 -3.02 -12.02
CA PRO A 123 -9.20 -4.41 -12.45
C PRO A 123 -7.78 -4.82 -12.85
N SER A 124 -7.00 -3.87 -13.40
CA SER A 124 -5.62 -4.15 -13.83
C SER A 124 -4.64 -4.32 -12.67
N MET A 125 -5.02 -3.97 -11.45
CA MET A 125 -4.24 -4.27 -10.25
C MET A 125 -4.17 -5.78 -9.94
N PHE A 126 -5.14 -6.57 -10.36
CA PHE A 126 -5.09 -8.03 -10.20
C PHE A 126 -4.11 -8.73 -11.15
N THR A 127 -3.77 -8.08 -12.25
CA THR A 127 -2.86 -8.59 -13.28
C THR A 127 -1.50 -7.89 -13.29
N GLY A 128 -1.33 -6.84 -12.49
CA GLY A 128 -0.15 -5.98 -12.50
C GLY A 128 -0.08 -5.04 -13.72
N GLY A 129 -1.07 -5.03 -14.59
CA GLY A 129 -1.09 -4.22 -15.82
C GLY A 129 -1.10 -2.71 -15.57
N PHE A 130 -1.58 -2.28 -14.42
CA PHE A 130 -1.69 -0.86 -14.03
C PHE A 130 -0.35 -0.11 -14.04
N VAL A 131 0.77 -0.80 -13.83
CA VAL A 131 2.12 -0.18 -13.83
C VAL A 131 2.53 0.44 -15.18
N ARG A 132 1.82 0.10 -16.24
CA ARG A 132 2.07 0.65 -17.58
C ARG A 132 1.36 1.99 -17.82
N ASP A 133 0.46 2.37 -16.91
CA ASP A 133 -0.23 3.66 -17.02
C ASP A 133 0.72 4.78 -16.60
N PRO A 134 0.84 5.87 -17.39
CA PRO A 134 1.73 6.98 -17.10
C PRO A 134 1.41 7.71 -15.80
N ALA A 135 0.22 7.54 -15.26
CA ALA A 135 -0.15 8.09 -13.96
C ALA A 135 0.42 7.29 -12.77
N VAL A 136 1.02 6.13 -13.02
CA VAL A 136 1.60 5.28 -11.96
C VAL A 136 3.11 5.46 -11.90
N GLU A 137 3.58 5.93 -10.76
CA GLU A 137 5.00 6.04 -10.44
C GLU A 137 5.39 4.94 -9.46
N LEU A 138 6.53 4.29 -9.71
CA LEU A 138 7.09 3.25 -8.85
C LEU A 138 8.45 3.71 -8.33
N LEU A 139 8.62 3.70 -7.01
CA LEU A 139 9.86 4.05 -6.33
C LEU A 139 10.27 2.91 -5.39
N ARG A 140 11.52 2.95 -4.95
CA ARG A 140 12.05 2.06 -3.90
C ARG A 140 12.82 2.88 -2.88
N ALA A 141 12.72 2.51 -1.61
CA ALA A 141 13.35 3.22 -0.52
C ALA A 141 13.62 2.30 0.68
N ARG A 142 14.54 2.71 1.53
CA ARG A 142 14.76 2.08 2.84
C ARG A 142 13.83 2.65 3.90
N GLU A 143 13.51 3.92 3.76
CA GLU A 143 12.66 4.65 4.68
C GLU A 143 11.70 5.59 3.93
N VAL A 144 10.46 5.60 4.37
CA VAL A 144 9.42 6.48 3.82
C VAL A 144 8.68 7.15 4.96
N VAL A 145 8.49 8.47 4.87
CA VAL A 145 7.56 9.19 5.74
C VAL A 145 6.41 9.70 4.89
N LEU A 146 5.20 9.37 5.30
CA LEU A 146 3.95 9.86 4.73
C LEU A 146 3.33 10.85 5.70
N ASP A 147 3.04 12.05 5.23
CA ASP A 147 2.32 13.07 5.97
C ASP A 147 1.28 13.74 5.08
N GLY A 148 0.23 14.30 5.66
CA GLY A 148 -0.83 15.00 4.94
C GLY A 148 -2.12 15.12 5.74
N ASP A 149 -2.85 16.20 5.51
CA ASP A 149 -4.08 16.50 6.22
C ASP A 149 -5.23 15.58 5.82
N GLY A 150 -5.97 15.12 6.82
CA GLY A 150 -7.15 14.27 6.60
C GLY A 150 -6.84 12.87 6.08
N LEU A 151 -5.58 12.47 6.06
CA LEU A 151 -5.16 11.12 5.71
C LEU A 151 -5.35 10.14 6.88
N PHE A 152 -5.58 8.91 6.53
CA PHE A 152 -5.39 7.75 7.41
C PHE A 152 -4.79 6.61 6.60
N ALA A 153 -4.18 5.68 7.28
CA ALA A 153 -3.54 4.54 6.65
C ALA A 153 -4.19 3.23 7.08
N MET A 154 -4.19 2.30 6.16
CA MET A 154 -4.59 0.91 6.35
C MET A 154 -3.39 0.01 6.11
N ALA A 155 -3.23 -1.05 6.90
CA ALA A 155 -2.27 -2.12 6.63
C ALA A 155 -2.81 -3.46 7.13
N ASP A 156 -2.49 -4.51 6.42
CA ASP A 156 -2.88 -5.89 6.77
C ASP A 156 -4.38 -6.04 7.12
N GLY A 157 -5.24 -5.20 6.51
CA GLY A 157 -6.68 -5.15 6.73
C GLY A 157 -7.16 -4.29 7.90
N GLU A 158 -6.25 -3.67 8.66
CA GLU A 158 -6.57 -2.85 9.83
C GLU A 158 -6.21 -1.38 9.65
N GLU A 159 -6.89 -0.50 10.36
CA GLU A 159 -6.55 0.92 10.41
C GLU A 159 -5.32 1.13 11.29
N LEU A 160 -4.28 1.74 10.72
CA LEU A 160 -3.05 2.08 11.45
C LEU A 160 -3.12 3.42 12.17
N GLY A 161 -4.03 4.28 11.77
CA GLY A 161 -4.16 5.64 12.29
C GLY A 161 -3.83 6.71 11.26
N THR A 162 -3.59 7.91 11.77
CA THR A 162 -3.35 9.12 10.95
C THR A 162 -1.87 9.44 10.84
N PRO A 163 -1.42 10.06 9.73
CA PRO A 163 -0.07 10.60 9.58
C PRO A 163 0.32 11.62 10.68
N PRO A 164 1.62 11.89 10.87
CA PRO A 164 2.74 11.37 10.07
C PRO A 164 3.09 9.92 10.38
N LEU A 165 3.30 9.12 9.34
CA LEU A 165 3.70 7.71 9.44
C LEU A 165 5.11 7.54 8.91
N ARG A 166 5.99 6.93 9.72
CA ARG A 166 7.35 6.57 9.30
C ARG A 166 7.44 5.07 9.10
N LEU A 167 7.75 4.65 7.90
CA LEU A 167 7.88 3.27 7.46
C LEU A 167 9.33 2.96 7.19
N ARG A 168 9.81 1.81 7.66
CA ARG A 168 11.17 1.36 7.40
C ARG A 168 11.20 -0.15 7.22
N ALA A 169 11.93 -0.64 6.22
CA ALA A 169 12.25 -2.04 6.09
C ALA A 169 13.23 -2.47 7.21
N VAL A 170 12.95 -3.61 7.82
CA VAL A 170 13.82 -4.19 8.86
C VAL A 170 14.10 -5.63 8.50
N SER A 171 15.39 -5.95 8.33
CA SER A 171 15.86 -7.27 7.93
C SER A 171 15.65 -8.31 9.01
N ASP A 172 15.48 -9.57 8.59
CA ASP A 172 15.55 -10.77 9.45
C ASP A 172 14.54 -10.85 10.61
N MET A 173 13.44 -10.09 10.51
CA MET A 173 12.44 -10.05 11.58
C MET A 173 11.42 -11.19 11.52
N LEU A 174 11.26 -11.84 10.36
CA LEU A 174 10.30 -12.91 10.17
C LEU A 174 10.94 -14.09 9.46
N SER A 175 10.71 -15.30 9.97
CA SER A 175 11.11 -16.54 9.32
C SER A 175 9.86 -17.24 8.78
N LEU A 176 9.84 -17.48 7.49
CA LEU A 176 8.73 -18.15 6.81
C LEU A 176 9.12 -19.57 6.39
N PHE A 177 8.19 -20.49 6.56
CA PHE A 177 8.31 -21.83 5.97
C PHE A 177 7.87 -21.77 4.51
N THR A 178 8.77 -22.10 3.60
CA THR A 178 8.43 -22.20 2.18
C THR A 178 8.54 -23.66 1.73
N PRO A 179 7.70 -24.13 0.80
CA PRO A 179 7.85 -25.45 0.21
C PRO A 179 9.25 -25.61 -0.38
N ALA A 180 9.83 -26.80 -0.24
CA ALA A 180 11.12 -27.12 -0.85
C ALA A 180 10.97 -26.99 -2.38
N GLY A 181 11.73 -26.08 -3.00
CA GLY A 181 11.68 -25.83 -4.45
C GLY A 181 11.00 -24.52 -4.87
N ALA A 182 10.41 -23.74 -3.98
CA ALA A 182 10.01 -22.35 -4.25
C ALA A 182 11.27 -21.47 -4.31
N GLY A 183 12.01 -21.60 -5.42
CA GLY A 183 13.08 -20.67 -5.74
C GLY A 183 12.50 -19.29 -6.05
N THR A 184 13.14 -18.26 -5.55
CA THR A 184 12.91 -16.87 -5.95
C THR A 184 13.02 -16.77 -7.47
N THR A 185 11.90 -16.51 -8.14
CA THR A 185 11.87 -16.02 -9.52
C THR A 185 11.66 -14.54 -9.53
#